data_d28ac164cb3eb9fc3ab37abdc42c40a3
#
_entry.id   d28ac164cb3eb9fc3ab37abdc42c40a3
#
_cell.length_a   1.000
_cell.length_b   1.000
_cell.length_c   1.000
_cell.angle_alpha   90.00
_cell.angle_beta   90.00
_cell.angle_gamma   90.00
#
_symmetry.space_group_name_H-M   'P 1'
#
loop_
_entity.id
_entity.type
_entity.pdbx_description
1 polymer ?
#
loop_
_entity_poly.entity_id
_entity_poly.type
_entity_poly.pdbx_seq_one_letter_code
_entity_poly.pdbx_strand_id
1 'polypeptide(L)'
;MTVPSNWYENFFHGLALDLWRKAISPKQTESEADFLVRVLQCEKYSHLLDVPCGNGRLSLALAARGYRVTGVDISEEFIDEARRSVLHPPAHAGGTDSLPQLEFILGDMSRVEGKAIYDGAYCFGNSFGFLDHLGMESFLSGVARALKPGARFIVETGMAAESVLQKFEPLTVHQIDDISITIKERYLAEESCIDTEYIFEQDRKIESGYAKHWIYTVAEIRRMLERAGFEILNLYGSLKCEPYTLGAEELFVIARRSGQ
;
A
#
# COMPACT_ATOMS: atom_id res chain seq x y z
N MET A 1 -4.20 -6.70 -25.35
CA MET A 1 -5.00 -7.53 -24.43
C MET A 1 -5.59 -6.56 -23.42
N THR A 2 -6.84 -6.68 -23.04
CA THR A 2 -7.45 -5.80 -22.04
C THR A 2 -7.33 -6.47 -20.67
N VAL A 3 -6.71 -5.80 -19.71
CA VAL A 3 -6.58 -6.30 -18.35
C VAL A 3 -7.90 -6.11 -17.61
N PRO A 4 -8.48 -7.13 -16.93
CA PRO A 4 -9.73 -6.98 -16.20
C PRO A 4 -9.55 -6.06 -14.98
N SER A 5 -10.62 -5.38 -14.55
CA SER A 5 -10.55 -4.45 -13.42
C SER A 5 -10.29 -5.14 -12.07
N ASN A 6 -10.62 -6.42 -11.94
CA ASN A 6 -10.38 -7.24 -10.74
C ASN A 6 -9.09 -8.08 -10.82
N TRP A 7 -8.11 -7.63 -11.61
CA TRP A 7 -6.84 -8.33 -11.83
C TRP A 7 -6.12 -8.72 -10.53
N TYR A 8 -6.22 -7.91 -9.49
CA TYR A 8 -5.57 -8.08 -8.19
C TYR A 8 -6.04 -9.31 -7.40
N GLU A 9 -7.22 -9.86 -7.72
CA GLU A 9 -7.75 -11.08 -7.10
C GLU A 9 -6.89 -12.31 -7.41
N ASN A 10 -6.20 -12.31 -8.57
CA ASN A 10 -5.46 -13.46 -9.08
C ASN A 10 -4.00 -13.14 -9.46
N PHE A 11 -3.48 -12.01 -9.04
CA PHE A 11 -2.12 -11.59 -9.41
C PHE A 11 -1.07 -12.07 -8.40
N PHE A 12 -1.39 -12.00 -7.11
CA PHE A 12 -0.42 -12.25 -6.04
C PHE A 12 -0.29 -13.74 -5.73
N HIS A 13 0.45 -14.46 -6.59
CA HIS A 13 0.81 -15.87 -6.43
C HIS A 13 2.15 -16.18 -7.10
N GLY A 14 2.76 -17.36 -6.80
CA GLY A 14 3.96 -17.85 -7.47
C GLY A 14 5.13 -16.86 -7.46
N LEU A 15 5.81 -16.70 -8.60
CA LEU A 15 6.99 -15.81 -8.73
C LEU A 15 6.66 -14.34 -8.49
N ALA A 16 5.44 -13.89 -8.77
CA ALA A 16 5.02 -12.53 -8.43
C ALA A 16 5.12 -12.30 -6.92
N LEU A 17 4.58 -13.21 -6.12
CA LEU A 17 4.63 -13.16 -4.67
C LEU A 17 6.08 -13.23 -4.15
N ASP A 18 6.89 -14.14 -4.69
CA ASP A 18 8.30 -14.30 -4.31
C ASP A 18 9.10 -13.03 -4.61
N LEU A 19 8.82 -12.36 -5.72
CA LEU A 19 9.44 -11.08 -6.06
C LEU A 19 9.08 -10.00 -5.03
N TRP A 20 7.81 -9.85 -4.67
CA TRP A 20 7.39 -8.85 -3.69
C TRP A 20 8.02 -9.07 -2.31
N ARG A 21 8.21 -10.33 -1.89
CA ARG A 21 8.94 -10.65 -0.65
C ARG A 21 10.39 -10.16 -0.67
N LYS A 22 11.03 -10.17 -1.84
CA LYS A 22 12.44 -9.80 -2.04
C LYS A 22 12.64 -8.32 -2.38
N ALA A 23 11.64 -7.67 -2.98
CA ALA A 23 11.73 -6.31 -3.49
C ALA A 23 11.99 -5.26 -2.39
N ILE A 24 11.49 -5.49 -1.18
CA ILE A 24 11.58 -4.52 -0.09
C ILE A 24 12.52 -5.02 1.00
N SER A 25 13.60 -4.30 1.21
CA SER A 25 14.59 -4.64 2.24
C SER A 25 14.06 -4.38 3.66
N PRO A 26 14.57 -5.11 4.68
CA PRO A 26 14.26 -4.81 6.08
C PRO A 26 14.56 -3.36 6.46
N LYS A 27 15.65 -2.79 5.94
CA LYS A 27 16.03 -1.39 6.19
C LYS A 27 14.98 -0.40 5.64
N GLN A 28 14.43 -0.69 4.47
CA GLN A 28 13.35 0.13 3.91
C GLN A 28 12.09 0.03 4.77
N THR A 29 11.70 -1.18 5.20
CA THR A 29 10.57 -1.39 6.12
C THR A 29 10.73 -0.56 7.41
N GLU A 30 11.90 -0.56 8.02
CA GLU A 30 12.19 0.25 9.20
C GLU A 30 12.06 1.75 8.92
N SER A 31 12.59 2.23 7.79
CA SER A 31 12.49 3.65 7.39
C SER A 31 11.05 4.08 7.14
N GLU A 32 10.25 3.25 6.51
CA GLU A 32 8.82 3.50 6.29
C GLU A 32 8.02 3.48 7.60
N ALA A 33 8.31 2.53 8.48
CA ALA A 33 7.69 2.47 9.80
C ALA A 33 8.02 3.72 10.65
N ASP A 34 9.27 4.19 10.64
CA ASP A 34 9.68 5.42 11.32
C ASP A 34 9.00 6.66 10.73
N PHE A 35 8.83 6.71 9.40
CA PHE A 35 8.05 7.75 8.74
C PHE A 35 6.60 7.71 9.20
N LEU A 36 5.95 6.54 9.19
CA LEU A 36 4.56 6.38 9.63
C LEU A 36 4.36 6.83 11.07
N VAL A 37 5.22 6.42 12.00
CA VAL A 37 5.16 6.90 13.41
C VAL A 37 5.19 8.41 13.49
N ARG A 38 6.09 9.06 12.72
CA ARG A 38 6.24 10.51 12.70
C ARG A 38 5.01 11.23 12.15
N VAL A 39 4.41 10.73 11.05
CA VAL A 39 3.33 11.44 10.35
C VAL A 39 1.94 11.05 10.83
N LEU A 40 1.72 9.86 11.37
CA LEU A 40 0.45 9.46 11.99
C LEU A 40 0.18 10.27 13.26
N GLN A 41 1.20 10.60 14.03
CA GLN A 41 1.10 11.32 15.30
C GLN A 41 0.11 10.67 16.29
N CYS A 42 0.11 9.34 16.32
CA CYS A 42 -0.66 8.54 17.25
C CYS A 42 0.16 8.25 18.52
N GLU A 43 -0.50 8.14 19.66
CA GLU A 43 0.11 7.69 20.90
C GLU A 43 0.42 6.17 20.85
N LYS A 44 1.30 5.69 21.73
CA LYS A 44 1.51 4.24 21.89
C LYS A 44 0.19 3.56 22.26
N TYR A 45 0.06 2.31 21.82
CA TYR A 45 -1.15 1.48 21.94
C TYR A 45 -2.35 1.95 21.11
N SER A 46 -2.22 3.02 20.32
CA SER A 46 -3.22 3.38 19.33
C SER A 46 -3.47 2.24 18.35
N HIS A 47 -4.70 2.13 17.90
CA HIS A 47 -5.13 1.09 16.97
C HIS A 47 -5.07 1.60 15.53
N LEU A 48 -4.20 1.01 14.72
CA LEU A 48 -3.94 1.38 13.34
C LEU A 48 -4.59 0.38 12.38
N LEU A 49 -4.98 0.86 11.19
CA LEU A 49 -5.43 0.05 10.06
C LEU A 49 -4.36 0.07 8.96
N ASP A 50 -3.89 -1.11 8.56
CA ASP A 50 -2.98 -1.36 7.43
C ASP A 50 -3.78 -1.95 6.26
N VAL A 51 -3.96 -1.23 5.15
CA VAL A 51 -4.82 -1.69 4.06
C VAL A 51 -4.39 -1.15 2.68
N PRO A 52 -4.01 -2.05 1.74
CA PRO A 52 -3.75 -3.48 1.92
C PRO A 52 -2.41 -3.72 2.64
N CYS A 53 -2.34 -4.77 3.46
CA CYS A 53 -1.19 -5.01 4.32
C CYS A 53 -0.11 -5.93 3.74
N GLY A 54 -0.40 -6.63 2.63
CA GLY A 54 0.47 -7.67 2.11
C GLY A 54 0.79 -8.73 3.16
N ASN A 55 2.06 -9.12 3.26
CA ASN A 55 2.55 -10.06 4.25
C ASN A 55 2.75 -9.47 5.66
N GLY A 56 2.23 -8.26 5.90
CA GLY A 56 2.22 -7.63 7.21
C GLY A 56 3.54 -7.00 7.66
N ARG A 57 4.51 -6.76 6.76
CA ARG A 57 5.82 -6.22 7.11
C ARG A 57 5.76 -4.91 7.93
N LEU A 58 4.91 -3.97 7.51
CA LEU A 58 4.72 -2.69 8.23
C LEU A 58 3.89 -2.86 9.50
N SER A 59 2.86 -3.71 9.46
CA SER A 59 2.06 -4.06 10.63
C SER A 59 2.94 -4.62 11.76
N LEU A 60 3.87 -5.55 11.43
CA LEU A 60 4.82 -6.14 12.37
C LEU A 60 5.79 -5.08 12.91
N ALA A 61 6.34 -4.24 12.03
CA ALA A 61 7.27 -3.18 12.42
C ALA A 61 6.63 -2.13 13.34
N LEU A 62 5.35 -1.77 13.10
CA LEU A 62 4.61 -0.83 13.95
C LEU A 62 4.17 -1.49 15.28
N ALA A 63 3.81 -2.78 15.27
CA ALA A 63 3.54 -3.51 16.50
C ALA A 63 4.78 -3.57 17.41
N ALA A 64 5.97 -3.79 16.84
CA ALA A 64 7.24 -3.72 17.59
C ALA A 64 7.50 -2.33 18.21
N ARG A 65 6.90 -1.28 17.67
CA ARG A 65 6.94 0.11 18.19
C ARG A 65 5.84 0.41 19.22
N GLY A 66 4.97 -0.57 19.50
CA GLY A 66 3.94 -0.47 20.54
C GLY A 66 2.55 -0.09 20.03
N TYR A 67 2.26 -0.19 18.73
CA TYR A 67 0.94 0.03 18.18
C TYR A 67 0.12 -1.26 18.08
N ARG A 68 -1.19 -1.17 18.22
CA ARG A 68 -2.11 -2.24 17.79
C ARG A 68 -2.36 -2.09 16.31
N VAL A 69 -2.33 -3.17 15.53
CA VAL A 69 -2.55 -3.08 14.09
C VAL A 69 -3.52 -4.16 13.62
N THR A 70 -4.52 -3.74 12.84
CA THR A 70 -5.33 -4.63 12.02
C THR A 70 -4.87 -4.48 10.57
N GLY A 71 -4.34 -5.55 9.99
CA GLY A 71 -3.98 -5.64 8.58
C GLY A 71 -5.09 -6.31 7.77
N VAL A 72 -5.42 -5.75 6.62
CA VAL A 72 -6.41 -6.30 5.67
C VAL A 72 -5.74 -6.49 4.31
N ASP A 73 -5.84 -7.68 3.74
CA ASP A 73 -5.35 -7.98 2.39
C ASP A 73 -6.22 -9.03 1.71
N ILE A 74 -6.28 -9.00 0.38
CA ILE A 74 -7.06 -9.94 -0.42
C ILE A 74 -6.32 -11.26 -0.68
N SER A 75 -4.99 -11.28 -0.58
CA SER A 75 -4.16 -12.45 -0.81
C SER A 75 -4.15 -13.36 0.41
N GLU A 76 -4.73 -14.55 0.27
CA GLU A 76 -4.72 -15.59 1.31
C GLU A 76 -3.28 -16.00 1.69
N GLU A 77 -2.39 -16.12 0.70
CA GLU A 77 -0.99 -16.48 0.94
C GLU A 77 -0.25 -15.42 1.78
N PHE A 78 -0.47 -14.14 1.50
CA PHE A 78 0.10 -13.04 2.30
C PHE A 78 -0.47 -13.01 3.72
N ILE A 79 -1.77 -13.18 3.87
CA ILE A 79 -2.42 -13.20 5.20
C ILE A 79 -1.92 -14.39 6.03
N ASP A 80 -1.75 -15.55 5.42
CA ASP A 80 -1.21 -16.71 6.12
C ASP A 80 0.26 -16.54 6.52
N GLU A 81 1.06 -15.86 5.68
CA GLU A 81 2.43 -15.49 6.00
C GLU A 81 2.47 -14.49 7.17
N ALA A 82 1.65 -13.45 7.12
CA ALA A 82 1.53 -12.46 8.17
C ALA A 82 1.15 -13.09 9.52
N ARG A 83 0.15 -13.98 9.53
CA ARG A 83 -0.27 -14.71 10.73
C ARG A 83 0.82 -15.62 11.30
N ARG A 84 1.57 -16.32 10.43
CA ARG A 84 2.73 -17.14 10.85
C ARG A 84 3.84 -16.30 11.48
N SER A 85 4.08 -15.11 10.96
CA SER A 85 5.10 -14.18 11.49
C SER A 85 4.76 -13.67 12.89
N VAL A 86 3.47 -13.57 13.26
CA VAL A 86 3.05 -13.24 14.63
C VAL A 86 3.41 -14.36 15.61
N LEU A 87 3.24 -15.62 15.19
CA LEU A 87 3.52 -16.80 16.04
C LEU A 87 5.03 -17.05 16.21
N HIS A 88 5.86 -16.59 15.25
CA HIS A 88 7.29 -16.77 15.22
C HIS A 88 7.99 -15.44 14.89
N PRO A 89 7.99 -14.46 15.84
CA PRO A 89 8.59 -13.16 15.57
C PRO A 89 10.08 -13.33 15.26
N PRO A 90 10.61 -12.58 14.29
CA PRO A 90 12.04 -12.61 13.98
C PRO A 90 12.86 -12.22 15.20
N ALA A 91 14.05 -12.82 15.36
CA ALA A 91 14.91 -12.74 16.55
C ALA A 91 15.31 -11.31 16.99
N HIS A 92 14.96 -10.28 16.23
CA HIS A 92 15.23 -8.87 16.51
C HIS A 92 14.06 -8.12 17.16
N ALA A 93 12.88 -8.76 17.30
CA ALA A 93 11.76 -8.19 18.04
C ALA A 93 12.01 -8.38 19.53
N GLY A 94 12.57 -7.37 20.18
CA GLY A 94 12.93 -7.43 21.59
C GLY A 94 11.72 -7.68 22.51
N GLY A 95 11.84 -8.66 23.43
CA GLY A 95 11.07 -8.78 24.65
C GLY A 95 9.69 -9.43 24.53
N THR A 96 9.52 -10.53 25.22
CA THR A 96 8.30 -11.39 25.29
C THR A 96 7.18 -10.85 26.18
N ASP A 97 7.15 -9.58 26.56
CA ASP A 97 6.05 -9.02 27.33
C ASP A 97 4.99 -8.43 26.39
N SER A 98 3.98 -9.25 26.07
CA SER A 98 2.74 -8.93 25.33
C SER A 98 2.95 -7.95 24.15
N LEU A 99 3.27 -8.53 22.97
CA LEU A 99 3.16 -7.77 21.71
C LEU A 99 1.78 -7.11 21.64
N PRO A 100 1.70 -5.82 21.25
CA PRO A 100 0.43 -5.19 20.98
C PRO A 100 -0.37 -6.05 20.00
N GLN A 101 -1.67 -6.10 20.17
CA GLN A 101 -2.54 -7.02 19.44
C GLN A 101 -2.43 -6.78 17.92
N LEU A 102 -1.91 -7.79 17.20
CA LEU A 102 -1.90 -7.86 15.74
C LEU A 102 -3.04 -8.75 15.27
N GLU A 103 -3.81 -8.26 14.34
CA GLU A 103 -4.87 -9.02 13.68
C GLU A 103 -4.71 -8.91 12.17
N PHE A 104 -4.83 -10.04 11.45
CA PHE A 104 -4.78 -10.08 10.00
C PHE A 104 -6.07 -10.68 9.45
N ILE A 105 -6.73 -9.93 8.58
CA ILE A 105 -8.05 -10.23 8.01
C ILE A 105 -7.91 -10.42 6.50
N LEU A 106 -8.38 -11.55 6.00
CA LEU A 106 -8.56 -11.76 4.58
C LEU A 106 -9.76 -10.93 4.11
N GLY A 107 -9.53 -9.93 3.27
CA GLY A 107 -10.57 -9.01 2.85
C GLY A 107 -10.17 -8.09 1.71
N ASP A 108 -11.16 -7.56 1.01
CA ASP A 108 -10.99 -6.61 -0.09
C ASP A 108 -10.91 -5.17 0.45
N MET A 109 -9.87 -4.42 0.02
CA MET A 109 -9.70 -3.03 0.40
C MET A 109 -10.89 -2.13 0.05
N SER A 110 -11.66 -2.45 -1.00
CA SER A 110 -12.90 -1.71 -1.35
C SER A 110 -14.01 -1.85 -0.32
N ARG A 111 -13.88 -2.79 0.63
CA ARG A 111 -14.89 -3.17 1.63
C ARG A 111 -14.40 -3.02 3.06
N VAL A 112 -13.62 -1.98 3.34
CA VAL A 112 -13.15 -1.69 4.71
C VAL A 112 -14.31 -1.59 5.67
N GLU A 113 -14.28 -2.41 6.72
CA GLU A 113 -15.29 -2.47 7.77
C GLU A 113 -14.90 -1.62 8.99
N GLY A 114 -15.88 -1.36 9.85
CA GLY A 114 -15.69 -0.61 11.09
C GLY A 114 -16.31 0.79 11.05
N LYS A 115 -16.48 1.36 12.23
CA LYS A 115 -17.02 2.71 12.42
C LYS A 115 -16.30 3.38 13.58
N ALA A 116 -15.43 4.34 13.28
CA ALA A 116 -14.69 5.14 14.26
C ALA A 116 -13.92 4.29 15.30
N ILE A 117 -13.24 3.22 14.84
CA ILE A 117 -12.47 2.32 15.70
C ILE A 117 -10.96 2.52 15.61
N TYR A 118 -10.44 3.04 14.50
CA TYR A 118 -9.01 3.21 14.30
C TYR A 118 -8.55 4.64 14.59
N ASP A 119 -7.38 4.75 15.22
CA ASP A 119 -6.71 6.01 15.57
C ASP A 119 -5.87 6.55 14.41
N GLY A 120 -5.58 5.72 13.41
CA GLY A 120 -4.88 6.05 12.18
C GLY A 120 -4.98 4.92 11.17
N ALA A 121 -4.72 5.23 9.89
CA ALA A 121 -4.67 4.24 8.82
C ALA A 121 -3.57 4.58 7.81
N TYR A 122 -3.13 3.56 7.07
CA TYR A 122 -2.18 3.76 5.97
C TYR A 122 -2.42 2.76 4.84
N CYS A 123 -2.08 3.20 3.61
CA CYS A 123 -2.10 2.43 2.37
C CYS A 123 -0.73 2.60 1.73
N PHE A 124 0.09 1.55 1.79
CA PHE A 124 1.48 1.51 1.32
C PHE A 124 1.69 0.40 0.31
N GLY A 125 2.88 0.37 -0.31
CA GLY A 125 3.24 -0.64 -1.30
C GLY A 125 2.65 -0.36 -2.67
N ASN A 126 2.45 0.90 -3.02
CA ASN A 126 1.97 1.34 -4.33
C ASN A 126 0.57 0.82 -4.71
N SER A 127 -0.27 0.53 -3.71
CA SER A 127 -1.59 -0.08 -3.92
C SER A 127 -2.70 0.92 -4.24
N PHE A 128 -2.44 2.21 -4.06
CA PHE A 128 -3.37 3.26 -4.45
C PHE A 128 -3.48 3.35 -5.98
N GLY A 129 -4.68 3.12 -6.52
CA GLY A 129 -4.92 3.01 -7.97
C GLY A 129 -5.06 1.56 -8.47
N PHE A 130 -5.09 0.55 -7.58
CA PHE A 130 -5.43 -0.83 -7.97
C PHE A 130 -6.90 -1.00 -8.36
N LEU A 131 -7.77 -0.25 -7.70
CA LEU A 131 -9.20 -0.25 -7.97
C LEU A 131 -9.56 0.81 -9.02
N ASP A 132 -10.62 0.58 -9.76
CA ASP A 132 -11.20 1.60 -10.62
C ASP A 132 -11.74 2.79 -9.80
N HIS A 133 -12.20 3.83 -10.47
CA HIS A 133 -12.64 5.06 -9.81
C HIS A 133 -13.72 4.82 -8.75
N LEU A 134 -14.71 3.97 -9.04
CA LEU A 134 -15.78 3.64 -8.09
C LEU A 134 -15.27 2.82 -6.92
N GLY A 135 -14.39 1.86 -7.18
CA GLY A 135 -13.71 1.07 -6.16
C GLY A 135 -12.84 1.93 -5.23
N MET A 136 -12.11 2.90 -5.80
CA MET A 136 -11.32 3.85 -5.01
C MET A 136 -12.19 4.77 -4.16
N GLU A 137 -13.34 5.26 -4.68
CA GLU A 137 -14.28 6.04 -3.87
C GLU A 137 -14.88 5.20 -2.71
N SER A 138 -15.21 3.93 -2.98
CA SER A 138 -15.67 2.99 -1.95
C SER A 138 -14.60 2.75 -0.87
N PHE A 139 -13.36 2.50 -1.28
CA PHE A 139 -12.21 2.33 -0.40
C PHE A 139 -12.03 3.54 0.52
N LEU A 140 -11.92 4.73 -0.05
CA LEU A 140 -11.71 5.97 0.72
C LEU A 140 -12.86 6.26 1.69
N SER A 141 -14.10 6.02 1.27
CA SER A 141 -15.28 6.17 2.12
C SER A 141 -15.28 5.15 3.26
N GLY A 142 -14.85 3.91 2.98
CA GLY A 142 -14.68 2.85 3.97
C GLY A 142 -13.65 3.23 5.04
N VAL A 143 -12.45 3.67 4.61
CA VAL A 143 -11.39 4.14 5.52
C VAL A 143 -11.86 5.33 6.35
N ALA A 144 -12.50 6.32 5.73
CA ALA A 144 -13.04 7.48 6.45
C ALA A 144 -14.05 7.07 7.53
N ARG A 145 -14.94 6.13 7.24
CA ARG A 145 -15.91 5.60 8.20
C ARG A 145 -15.24 4.87 9.36
N ALA A 146 -14.20 4.07 9.06
CA ALA A 146 -13.50 3.25 10.03
C ALA A 146 -12.59 4.05 10.98
N LEU A 147 -12.07 5.18 10.52
CA LEU A 147 -11.24 6.08 11.32
C LEU A 147 -12.06 6.88 12.34
N LYS A 148 -11.47 7.20 13.47
CA LYS A 148 -12.00 8.18 14.44
C LYS A 148 -11.92 9.60 13.85
N PRO A 149 -12.79 10.54 14.26
CA PRO A 149 -12.67 11.96 13.91
C PRO A 149 -11.28 12.50 14.28
N GLY A 150 -10.65 13.23 13.38
CA GLY A 150 -9.30 13.77 13.57
C GLY A 150 -8.15 12.78 13.32
N ALA A 151 -8.43 11.49 13.16
CA ALA A 151 -7.42 10.48 12.83
C ALA A 151 -6.80 10.72 11.45
N ARG A 152 -5.52 10.33 11.28
CA ARG A 152 -4.80 10.51 10.02
C ARG A 152 -4.85 9.29 9.16
N PHE A 153 -4.91 9.52 7.85
CA PHE A 153 -4.75 8.52 6.80
C PHE A 153 -3.54 8.88 5.93
N ILE A 154 -2.64 7.94 5.77
CA ILE A 154 -1.40 8.11 5.02
C ILE A 154 -1.47 7.24 3.78
N VAL A 155 -1.27 7.83 2.60
CA VAL A 155 -1.18 7.12 1.32
C VAL A 155 0.22 7.26 0.77
N GLU A 156 0.80 6.15 0.31
CA GLU A 156 2.03 6.12 -0.50
C GLU A 156 1.68 5.59 -1.89
N THR A 157 2.17 6.28 -2.94
CA THR A 157 2.04 5.81 -4.32
C THR A 157 3.08 6.44 -5.25
N GLY A 158 3.72 5.62 -6.08
CA GLY A 158 4.51 6.06 -7.24
C GLY A 158 3.66 6.26 -8.50
N MET A 159 2.36 5.91 -8.46
CA MET A 159 1.46 5.95 -9.61
C MET A 159 0.67 7.26 -9.75
N ALA A 160 1.06 8.33 -9.04
CA ALA A 160 0.55 9.66 -9.35
C ALA A 160 1.00 10.09 -10.75
N ALA A 161 0.13 10.74 -11.52
CA ALA A 161 0.42 11.15 -12.91
C ALA A 161 1.71 11.97 -13.02
N GLU A 162 1.93 12.88 -12.05
CA GLU A 162 3.11 13.71 -11.97
C GLU A 162 4.41 12.95 -11.67
N SER A 163 4.31 11.72 -11.18
CA SER A 163 5.45 10.81 -10.96
C SER A 163 5.65 9.88 -12.15
N VAL A 164 4.65 9.04 -12.45
CA VAL A 164 4.80 7.91 -13.37
C VAL A 164 4.87 8.32 -14.83
N LEU A 165 4.06 9.32 -15.27
CA LEU A 165 3.99 9.66 -16.69
C LEU A 165 5.24 10.38 -17.22
N GLN A 166 6.01 11.03 -16.34
CA GLN A 166 7.27 11.67 -16.74
C GLN A 166 8.40 10.68 -17.02
N LYS A 167 8.33 9.51 -16.41
CA LYS A 167 9.33 8.44 -16.51
C LYS A 167 8.76 7.19 -17.18
N PHE A 168 7.64 7.34 -17.89
CA PHE A 168 6.96 6.22 -18.53
C PHE A 168 7.85 5.58 -19.59
N GLU A 169 8.19 4.32 -19.39
CA GLU A 169 8.93 3.49 -20.32
C GLU A 169 8.11 2.25 -20.65
N PRO A 170 7.74 2.01 -21.92
CA PRO A 170 6.84 0.92 -22.29
C PRO A 170 7.44 -0.48 -22.11
N LEU A 171 8.75 -0.57 -21.88
CA LEU A 171 9.46 -1.84 -21.65
C LEU A 171 10.64 -1.59 -20.71
N THR A 172 10.64 -2.27 -19.57
CA THR A 172 11.77 -2.29 -18.64
C THR A 172 12.12 -3.72 -18.22
N VAL A 173 13.36 -3.92 -17.81
CA VAL A 173 13.83 -5.21 -17.28
C VAL A 173 14.60 -4.93 -16.01
N HIS A 174 14.25 -5.65 -14.94
CA HIS A 174 14.92 -5.53 -13.66
C HIS A 174 15.35 -6.90 -13.14
N GLN A 175 16.36 -6.90 -12.28
CA GLN A 175 16.80 -8.07 -11.54
C GLN A 175 16.61 -7.81 -10.05
N ILE A 176 15.83 -8.67 -9.41
CA ILE A 176 15.60 -8.63 -7.96
C ILE A 176 16.04 -9.98 -7.40
N ASP A 177 17.20 -9.99 -6.76
CA ASP A 177 17.86 -11.20 -6.30
C ASP A 177 18.03 -12.21 -7.47
N ASP A 178 17.43 -13.39 -7.41
CA ASP A 178 17.47 -14.45 -8.43
C ASP A 178 16.27 -14.43 -9.40
N ILE A 179 15.39 -13.42 -9.30
CA ILE A 179 14.23 -13.26 -10.19
C ILE A 179 14.49 -12.11 -11.18
N SER A 180 14.46 -12.42 -12.47
CA SER A 180 14.36 -11.42 -13.53
C SER A 180 12.91 -11.07 -13.79
N ILE A 181 12.60 -9.79 -13.95
CA ILE A 181 11.28 -9.33 -14.29
C ILE A 181 11.32 -8.43 -15.53
N THR A 182 10.57 -8.81 -16.56
CA THR A 182 10.31 -7.96 -17.71
C THR A 182 8.92 -7.34 -17.55
N ILE A 183 8.87 -6.01 -17.62
CA ILE A 183 7.64 -5.22 -17.45
C ILE A 183 7.33 -4.57 -18.79
N LYS A 184 6.15 -4.87 -19.34
CA LYS A 184 5.64 -4.25 -20.56
C LYS A 184 4.40 -3.45 -20.22
N GLU A 185 4.44 -2.16 -20.49
CA GLU A 185 3.40 -1.22 -20.09
C GLU A 185 2.77 -0.52 -21.31
N ARG A 186 1.48 -0.26 -21.19
CA ARG A 186 0.71 0.51 -22.16
C ARG A 186 -0.19 1.50 -21.42
N TYR A 187 0.06 2.78 -21.61
CA TYR A 187 -0.83 3.82 -21.11
C TYR A 187 -2.07 3.95 -22.00
N LEU A 188 -3.23 3.88 -21.40
CA LEU A 188 -4.55 4.03 -22.03
C LEU A 188 -5.11 5.42 -21.67
N ALA A 189 -4.90 6.40 -22.56
CA ALA A 189 -5.22 7.78 -22.29
C ALA A 189 -6.72 8.05 -22.05
N GLU A 190 -7.61 7.30 -22.71
CA GLU A 190 -9.06 7.46 -22.54
C GLU A 190 -9.56 6.97 -21.18
N GLU A 191 -8.84 6.01 -20.56
CA GLU A 191 -9.16 5.45 -19.26
C GLU A 191 -8.29 6.03 -18.13
N SER A 192 -7.22 6.75 -18.47
CA SER A 192 -6.16 7.21 -17.53
C SER A 192 -5.62 6.05 -16.70
N CYS A 193 -5.26 4.95 -17.35
CA CYS A 193 -4.69 3.78 -16.68
C CYS A 193 -3.49 3.20 -17.44
N ILE A 194 -2.68 2.43 -16.75
CA ILE A 194 -1.59 1.63 -17.32
C ILE A 194 -1.96 0.17 -17.23
N ASP A 195 -2.07 -0.50 -18.39
CA ASP A 195 -2.10 -1.96 -18.48
C ASP A 195 -0.66 -2.47 -18.48
N THR A 196 -0.34 -3.39 -17.60
CA THR A 196 1.01 -3.97 -17.44
C THR A 196 0.97 -5.48 -17.64
N GLU A 197 1.90 -6.00 -18.45
CA GLU A 197 2.26 -7.42 -18.51
C GLU A 197 3.59 -7.60 -17.79
N TYR A 198 3.60 -8.42 -16.75
CA TYR A 198 4.79 -8.85 -16.04
C TYR A 198 5.20 -10.23 -16.50
N ILE A 199 6.48 -10.44 -16.84
CA ILE A 199 7.07 -11.74 -17.11
C ILE A 199 8.17 -11.96 -16.08
N PHE A 200 7.97 -12.93 -15.22
CA PHE A 200 8.88 -13.33 -14.15
C PHE A 200 9.69 -14.56 -14.60
N GLU A 201 10.99 -14.51 -14.44
CA GLU A 201 11.89 -15.61 -14.78
C GLU A 201 12.81 -15.92 -13.60
N GLN A 202 12.84 -17.18 -13.18
CA GLN A 202 13.73 -17.70 -12.16
C GLN A 202 14.20 -19.10 -12.59
N ASP A 203 15.48 -19.30 -12.81
CA ASP A 203 16.07 -20.54 -13.34
C ASP A 203 15.42 -20.96 -14.67
N ARG A 204 14.59 -22.01 -14.65
CA ARG A 204 13.85 -22.53 -15.81
C ARG A 204 12.34 -22.26 -15.72
N LYS A 205 11.90 -21.56 -14.69
CA LYS A 205 10.50 -21.25 -14.46
C LYS A 205 10.20 -19.89 -15.05
N ILE A 206 9.15 -19.79 -15.85
CA ILE A 206 8.64 -18.55 -16.41
C ILE A 206 7.16 -18.46 -16.04
N GLU A 207 6.78 -17.34 -15.44
CA GLU A 207 5.38 -17.01 -15.13
C GLU A 207 5.05 -15.63 -15.67
N SER A 208 3.79 -15.39 -15.98
CA SER A 208 3.31 -14.07 -16.38
C SER A 208 2.10 -13.66 -15.57
N GLY A 209 2.00 -12.36 -15.28
CA GLY A 209 0.87 -11.75 -14.62
C GLY A 209 0.47 -10.45 -15.33
N TYR A 210 -0.75 -10.03 -15.13
CA TYR A 210 -1.28 -8.79 -15.71
C TYR A 210 -1.85 -7.91 -14.62
N ALA A 211 -1.53 -6.61 -14.67
CA ALA A 211 -2.04 -5.62 -13.74
C ALA A 211 -2.59 -4.40 -14.48
N LYS A 212 -3.48 -3.69 -13.84
CA LYS A 212 -3.99 -2.40 -14.29
C LYS A 212 -3.90 -1.40 -13.14
N HIS A 213 -3.24 -0.26 -13.38
CA HIS A 213 -3.18 0.84 -12.44
C HIS A 213 -3.93 2.05 -13.00
N TRP A 214 -4.89 2.55 -12.26
CA TRP A 214 -5.53 3.83 -12.57
C TRP A 214 -4.63 4.97 -12.12
N ILE A 215 -4.36 5.88 -13.04
CA ILE A 215 -3.44 6.99 -12.85
C ILE A 215 -4.23 8.24 -12.55
N TYR A 216 -3.98 8.83 -11.40
CA TYR A 216 -4.62 10.04 -10.93
C TYR A 216 -3.60 11.16 -10.81
N THR A 217 -3.98 12.38 -11.21
CA THR A 217 -3.22 13.57 -10.82
C THR A 217 -3.33 13.81 -9.32
N VAL A 218 -2.36 14.50 -8.75
CA VAL A 218 -2.40 14.92 -7.33
C VAL A 218 -3.69 15.69 -7.02
N ALA A 219 -4.17 16.50 -7.98
CA ALA A 219 -5.41 17.25 -7.83
C ALA A 219 -6.66 16.34 -7.79
N GLU A 220 -6.66 15.22 -8.52
CA GLU A 220 -7.74 14.22 -8.45
C GLU A 220 -7.69 13.44 -7.14
N ILE A 221 -6.51 12.98 -6.72
CA ILE A 221 -6.32 12.35 -5.41
C ILE A 221 -6.85 13.25 -4.28
N ARG A 222 -6.49 14.54 -4.32
CA ARG A 222 -7.01 15.53 -3.37
C ARG A 222 -8.54 15.56 -3.37
N ARG A 223 -9.17 15.72 -4.54
CA ARG A 223 -10.64 15.78 -4.65
C ARG A 223 -11.33 14.51 -4.16
N MET A 224 -10.76 13.33 -4.44
CA MET A 224 -11.29 12.05 -3.97
C MET A 224 -11.24 11.96 -2.44
N LEU A 225 -10.12 12.33 -1.83
CA LEU A 225 -9.97 12.35 -0.38
C LEU A 225 -10.92 13.38 0.28
N GLU A 226 -11.01 14.59 -0.28
CA GLU A 226 -11.92 15.64 0.23
C GLU A 226 -13.40 15.19 0.17
N ARG A 227 -13.83 14.53 -0.93
CA ARG A 227 -15.17 13.95 -1.04
C ARG A 227 -15.42 12.84 -0.03
N ALA A 228 -14.41 12.07 0.32
CA ALA A 228 -14.50 11.02 1.35
C ALA A 228 -14.46 11.60 2.79
N GLY A 229 -14.33 12.93 2.96
CA GLY A 229 -14.33 13.57 4.26
C GLY A 229 -12.95 13.72 4.90
N PHE A 230 -11.89 13.78 4.09
CA PHE A 230 -10.53 14.05 4.53
C PHE A 230 -10.12 15.50 4.22
N GLU A 231 -9.29 16.06 5.07
CA GLU A 231 -8.53 17.27 4.83
C GLU A 231 -7.07 16.89 4.52
N ILE A 232 -6.50 17.43 3.45
CA ILE A 232 -5.09 17.20 3.13
C ILE A 232 -4.20 18.12 3.96
N LEU A 233 -3.32 17.52 4.74
CA LEU A 233 -2.38 18.25 5.59
C LEU A 233 -1.06 18.53 4.86
N ASN A 234 -0.48 17.50 4.22
CA ASN A 234 0.82 17.60 3.57
C ASN A 234 0.89 16.67 2.35
N LEU A 235 1.75 17.04 1.40
CA LEU A 235 2.18 16.23 0.26
C LEU A 235 3.71 16.17 0.28
N TYR A 236 4.27 14.97 0.44
CA TYR A 236 5.71 14.75 0.47
C TYR A 236 6.16 13.88 -0.71
N GLY A 237 7.39 14.10 -1.19
CA GLY A 237 8.03 13.33 -2.25
C GLY A 237 9.06 12.33 -1.73
N SER A 238 9.23 12.24 -0.41
CA SER A 238 10.17 11.29 0.19
C SER A 238 9.84 11.00 1.66
N LEU A 239 10.42 9.91 2.18
CA LEU A 239 10.35 9.56 3.60
C LEU A 239 11.01 10.61 4.51
N LYS A 240 11.80 11.55 3.97
CA LYS A 240 12.39 12.68 4.74
C LYS A 240 11.42 13.87 4.88
N CYS A 241 10.19 13.74 4.39
CA CYS A 241 9.19 14.82 4.36
C CYS A 241 9.61 16.02 3.48
N GLU A 242 10.37 15.78 2.42
CA GLU A 242 10.63 16.79 1.41
C GLU A 242 9.33 17.07 0.63
N PRO A 243 9.06 18.33 0.25
CA PRO A 243 7.84 18.65 -0.49
C PRO A 243 7.74 17.85 -1.79
N TYR A 244 6.53 17.39 -2.13
CA TYR A 244 6.30 16.72 -3.40
C TYR A 244 6.45 17.72 -4.56
N THR A 245 7.18 17.29 -5.58
CA THR A 245 7.42 18.06 -6.80
C THR A 245 7.20 17.20 -8.03
N LEU A 246 6.98 17.84 -9.17
CA LEU A 246 6.84 17.16 -10.45
C LEU A 246 8.07 16.28 -10.74
N GLY A 247 7.86 15.00 -11.03
CA GLY A 247 8.91 14.02 -11.30
C GLY A 247 9.48 13.33 -10.05
N ALA A 248 8.97 13.63 -8.84
CA ALA A 248 9.28 12.84 -7.64
C ALA A 248 8.89 11.37 -7.87
N GLU A 249 9.65 10.43 -7.31
CA GLU A 249 9.41 9.00 -7.52
C GLU A 249 8.13 8.52 -6.82
N GLU A 250 7.89 9.04 -5.63
CA GLU A 250 6.78 8.65 -4.77
C GLU A 250 6.02 9.89 -4.30
N LEU A 251 4.74 9.73 -4.10
CA LEU A 251 3.86 10.69 -3.44
C LEU A 251 3.41 10.12 -2.10
N PHE A 252 3.67 10.84 -1.03
CA PHE A 252 3.10 10.57 0.29
C PHE A 252 2.05 11.63 0.61
N VAL A 253 0.80 11.21 0.71
CA VAL A 253 -0.32 12.07 1.09
C VAL A 253 -0.59 11.90 2.58
N ILE A 254 -0.53 12.99 3.33
CA ILE A 254 -0.95 13.02 4.73
C ILE A 254 -2.31 13.67 4.80
N ALA A 255 -3.33 12.88 5.09
CA ALA A 255 -4.70 13.35 5.21
C ALA A 255 -5.23 13.18 6.63
N ARG A 256 -6.22 13.98 7.03
CA ARG A 256 -6.89 13.92 8.33
C ARG A 256 -8.38 13.77 8.11
N ARG A 257 -9.02 12.81 8.81
CA ARG A 257 -10.47 12.70 8.82
C ARG A 257 -11.10 13.94 9.44
N SER A 258 -12.01 14.58 8.72
CA SER A 258 -12.78 15.73 9.23
C SER A 258 -13.67 15.33 10.41
N GLY A 259 -13.88 16.27 11.33
CA GLY A 259 -14.60 16.03 12.60
C GLY A 259 -16.12 16.17 12.50
N GLN A 260 -16.75 15.81 11.36
CA GLN A 260 -18.23 15.83 11.27
C GLN A 260 -18.84 14.49 11.64
#